data_505bf23d22f7848e8984e19426913fdd
#
_entry.id   505bf23d22f7848e8984e19426913fdd
#
_cell.length_a   1.000
_cell.length_b   1.000
_cell.length_c   1.000
_cell.angle_alpha   90.00
_cell.angle_beta   90.00
_cell.angle_gamma   90.00
#
_symmetry.space_group_name_H-M   'P 1'
#
loop_
_entity.id
_entity.type
_entity.pdbx_description
1 polymer ?
#
loop_
_entity_poly.entity_id
_entity_poly.type
_entity_poly.pdbx_seq_one_letter_code
_entity_poly.pdbx_strand_id
1 'polypeptide(L)'
;MDFALIVLFRGVTVFIIAPSRSLMARFDPHSNLEEGLRNLLIQSGFSEDVPLPSDVPKKWERFDDVVILPPSAFVSEFWDCVSEASLWVCVARCLGVERVFRKGEVDGPTRRPMIEPLLMNSRGGWAVRKENGIRYGYDILQCMWSAGNVNERRRMREIGKRGERILDMFAGIGYYTLPSLMADPSITVWSCEWNDAAIEALRWNIKENSVESRCTILEGDCRETVTSSNLEVDRIILGLLPDATSAVDAAIGAISGNGGMIHLHGLAASGEYNHYSTNWISEIQAASNDYDVRPATIHRIKSYAPRWDHVVLDVNLIPHHDYE
;
A
#
# COMPACT_ATOMS: atom_id res chain seq x y z
N MET A 1 -14.66 -4.27 -32.84
CA MET A 1 -15.77 -3.47 -32.27
C MET A 1 -15.13 -2.37 -31.47
N ASP A 2 -15.18 -1.17 -32.00
CA ASP A 2 -14.62 -0.01 -31.34
C ASP A 2 -15.60 0.43 -30.24
N PHE A 3 -15.17 0.36 -28.99
CA PHE A 3 -15.96 0.86 -27.86
C PHE A 3 -15.71 2.37 -27.75
N ALA A 4 -16.76 3.16 -27.94
CA ALA A 4 -16.77 4.58 -27.60
C ALA A 4 -17.06 4.71 -26.09
N LEU A 5 -16.15 5.29 -25.33
CA LEU A 5 -16.39 5.66 -23.95
C LEU A 5 -17.13 7.00 -23.92
N ILE A 6 -18.29 7.05 -23.27
CA ILE A 6 -19.06 8.29 -23.07
C ILE A 6 -18.74 8.78 -21.66
N VAL A 7 -18.07 9.93 -21.57
CA VAL A 7 -17.78 10.58 -20.29
C VAL A 7 -18.69 11.81 -20.16
N LEU A 8 -19.51 11.86 -19.11
CA LEU A 8 -20.33 13.00 -18.73
C LEU A 8 -19.57 13.83 -17.70
N PHE A 9 -19.08 15.00 -18.09
CA PHE A 9 -18.46 15.95 -17.16
C PHE A 9 -19.21 17.28 -17.24
N ARG A 10 -19.82 17.71 -16.13
CA ARG A 10 -20.56 18.99 -15.99
C ARG A 10 -21.56 19.29 -17.13
N GLY A 11 -22.24 18.26 -17.64
CA GLY A 11 -23.27 18.44 -18.68
C GLY A 11 -22.75 18.47 -20.12
N VAL A 12 -21.47 18.21 -20.36
CA VAL A 12 -20.89 18.09 -21.70
C VAL A 12 -20.60 16.63 -22.01
N THR A 13 -21.13 16.13 -23.14
CA THR A 13 -20.90 14.77 -23.63
C THR A 13 -19.63 14.75 -24.50
N VAL A 14 -18.58 14.10 -24.07
CA VAL A 14 -17.35 13.93 -24.84
C VAL A 14 -17.28 12.48 -25.35
N PHE A 15 -17.19 12.29 -26.66
CA PHE A 15 -17.01 10.99 -27.29
C PHE A 15 -15.52 10.67 -27.38
N ILE A 16 -15.07 9.62 -26.69
CA ILE A 16 -13.69 9.12 -26.76
C ILE A 16 -13.71 7.85 -27.61
N ILE A 17 -13.10 7.89 -28.79
CA ILE A 17 -12.86 6.70 -29.62
C ILE A 17 -11.55 6.06 -29.16
N ALA A 18 -11.63 4.84 -28.63
CA ALA A 18 -10.42 4.09 -28.26
C ALA A 18 -9.67 3.64 -29.53
N PRO A 19 -8.34 3.80 -29.65
CA PRO A 19 -7.60 3.31 -30.77
C PRO A 19 -7.57 1.77 -30.78
N SER A 20 -7.71 1.17 -31.98
CA SER A 20 -7.64 -0.28 -32.17
C SER A 20 -6.27 -0.86 -31.73
N ARG A 21 -6.26 -2.03 -31.11
CA ARG A 21 -5.08 -2.73 -30.55
C ARG A 21 -4.00 -3.18 -31.58
N SER A 22 -4.06 -2.79 -32.84
CA SER A 22 -3.26 -3.40 -33.92
C SER A 22 -1.97 -2.68 -34.34
N LEU A 23 -1.58 -1.57 -33.70
CA LEU A 23 -0.30 -0.89 -33.95
C LEU A 23 0.41 -0.60 -32.62
N MET A 24 0.93 -1.62 -31.95
CA MET A 24 1.89 -1.44 -30.87
C MET A 24 3.32 -1.30 -31.47
N ALA A 25 3.62 -0.16 -32.10
CA ALA A 25 4.95 0.41 -32.00
C ALA A 25 5.25 0.60 -30.51
N ARG A 26 6.52 0.39 -30.07
CA ARG A 26 6.92 0.50 -28.65
C ARG A 26 6.30 1.76 -28.05
N PHE A 27 5.33 1.57 -27.19
CA PHE A 27 4.59 2.64 -26.51
C PHE A 27 5.57 3.30 -25.54
N ASP A 28 6.11 4.45 -25.89
CA ASP A 28 6.85 5.31 -24.99
C ASP A 28 5.88 6.34 -24.36
N PRO A 29 5.49 6.15 -23.11
CA PRO A 29 4.49 6.99 -22.48
C PRO A 29 4.96 8.44 -22.30
N HIS A 30 6.28 8.71 -22.25
CA HIS A 30 6.81 10.08 -22.15
C HIS A 30 6.66 10.81 -23.47
N SER A 31 7.12 10.21 -24.56
CA SER A 31 6.96 10.80 -25.90
C SER A 31 5.50 11.01 -26.25
N ASN A 32 4.63 10.06 -25.95
CA ASN A 32 3.19 10.19 -26.18
C ASN A 32 2.56 11.34 -25.39
N LEU A 33 2.97 11.51 -24.12
CA LEU A 33 2.48 12.61 -23.30
C LEU A 33 2.92 13.96 -23.86
N GLU A 34 4.20 14.10 -24.20
CA GLU A 34 4.73 15.34 -24.77
C GLU A 34 4.07 15.69 -26.11
N GLU A 35 3.93 14.73 -27.00
CA GLU A 35 3.26 14.93 -28.32
C GLU A 35 1.79 15.30 -28.14
N GLY A 36 1.07 14.59 -27.26
CA GLY A 36 -0.33 14.88 -27.00
C GLY A 36 -0.55 16.27 -26.40
N LEU A 37 0.32 16.70 -25.48
CA LEU A 37 0.26 18.04 -24.90
C LEU A 37 0.56 19.13 -25.94
N ARG A 38 1.56 18.94 -26.82
CA ARG A 38 1.83 19.87 -27.93
C ARG A 38 0.62 19.99 -28.85
N ASN A 39 0.02 18.88 -29.24
CA ASN A 39 -1.18 18.88 -30.07
C ASN A 39 -2.36 19.62 -29.40
N LEU A 40 -2.53 19.44 -28.08
CA LEU A 40 -3.54 20.18 -27.31
C LEU A 40 -3.28 21.69 -27.32
N LEU A 41 -2.02 22.12 -27.15
CA LEU A 41 -1.63 23.55 -27.18
C LEU A 41 -1.83 24.14 -28.55
N ILE A 42 -1.46 23.44 -29.64
CA ILE A 42 -1.68 23.88 -31.03
C ILE A 42 -3.18 24.10 -31.30
N GLN A 43 -4.04 23.18 -30.85
CA GLN A 43 -5.49 23.31 -30.94
C GLN A 43 -6.03 24.49 -30.14
N SER A 44 -5.31 24.92 -29.11
CA SER A 44 -5.61 26.09 -28.29
C SER A 44 -4.99 27.39 -28.82
N GLY A 45 -4.38 27.39 -30.04
CA GLY A 45 -3.87 28.56 -30.72
C GLY A 45 -2.38 28.86 -30.51
N PHE A 46 -1.62 27.97 -29.89
CA PHE A 46 -0.17 28.12 -29.74
C PHE A 46 0.58 27.68 -31.00
N SER A 47 1.82 28.14 -31.15
CA SER A 47 2.71 27.72 -32.25
C SER A 47 3.22 26.28 -32.00
N GLU A 48 3.65 25.58 -33.07
CA GLU A 48 4.22 24.25 -33.01
C GLU A 48 5.49 24.16 -32.14
N ASP A 49 6.24 25.28 -32.06
CA ASP A 49 7.48 25.36 -31.28
C ASP A 49 7.28 25.77 -29.81
N VAL A 50 6.03 25.85 -29.32
CA VAL A 50 5.78 26.22 -27.92
C VAL A 50 6.50 25.26 -26.96
N PRO A 51 7.34 25.76 -26.04
CA PRO A 51 8.01 24.90 -25.07
C PRO A 51 7.03 24.41 -24.05
N LEU A 52 7.12 23.10 -23.72
CA LEU A 52 6.34 22.56 -22.63
C LEU A 52 6.90 23.05 -21.29
N PRO A 53 6.03 23.40 -20.33
CA PRO A 53 6.44 23.77 -18.97
C PRO A 53 7.23 22.69 -18.26
N SER A 54 8.07 23.09 -17.31
CA SER A 54 8.91 22.17 -16.52
C SER A 54 8.14 21.29 -15.54
N ASP A 55 6.86 21.60 -15.29
CA ASP A 55 5.95 20.85 -14.43
C ASP A 55 5.19 19.72 -15.17
N VAL A 56 5.50 19.48 -16.45
CA VAL A 56 5.11 18.24 -17.12
C VAL A 56 5.85 17.08 -16.43
N PRO A 57 5.13 16.09 -15.85
CA PRO A 57 5.75 15.08 -15.02
C PRO A 57 6.62 14.12 -15.84
N LYS A 58 7.81 13.79 -15.28
CA LYS A 58 8.71 12.75 -15.80
C LYS A 58 8.58 11.42 -15.09
N LYS A 59 7.77 11.35 -14.03
CA LYS A 59 7.50 10.14 -13.25
C LYS A 59 6.07 10.16 -12.76
N TRP A 60 5.42 9.01 -12.73
CA TRP A 60 4.07 8.79 -12.21
C TRP A 60 3.91 7.34 -11.76
N GLU A 61 2.89 7.06 -10.98
CA GLU A 61 2.45 5.70 -10.71
C GLU A 61 1.33 5.33 -11.70
N ARG A 62 1.40 4.14 -12.29
CA ARG A 62 0.35 3.62 -13.19
C ARG A 62 0.03 2.17 -12.83
N PHE A 63 -1.24 1.90 -12.63
CA PHE A 63 -1.77 0.54 -12.41
C PHE A 63 -3.27 0.53 -12.71
N ASP A 64 -3.82 -0.64 -13.06
CA ASP A 64 -5.19 -0.76 -13.53
C ASP A 64 -5.45 0.27 -14.67
N ASP A 65 -6.54 1.03 -14.57
CA ASP A 65 -6.90 2.14 -15.44
C ASP A 65 -6.59 3.53 -14.81
N VAL A 66 -5.68 3.58 -13.85
CA VAL A 66 -5.34 4.76 -13.04
C VAL A 66 -3.93 5.24 -13.32
N VAL A 67 -3.74 6.55 -13.39
CA VAL A 67 -2.46 7.22 -13.17
C VAL A 67 -2.52 8.16 -11.98
N ILE A 68 -1.48 8.12 -11.13
CA ILE A 68 -1.29 9.06 -10.02
C ILE A 68 -0.06 9.90 -10.33
N LEU A 69 -0.27 11.17 -10.59
CA LEU A 69 0.74 12.16 -10.90
C LEU A 69 1.43 12.68 -9.62
N PRO A 70 2.67 13.15 -9.69
CA PRO A 70 3.33 13.80 -8.56
C PRO A 70 2.66 15.13 -8.18
N PRO A 71 2.88 15.67 -6.97
CA PRO A 71 2.28 16.93 -6.52
C PRO A 71 2.60 18.12 -7.39
N SER A 72 3.79 18.13 -8.02
CA SER A 72 4.27 19.21 -8.88
C SER A 72 3.75 19.16 -10.31
N ALA A 73 2.92 18.17 -10.68
CA ALA A 73 2.47 18.00 -12.06
C ALA A 73 1.37 19.00 -12.43
N PHE A 74 1.56 19.74 -13.52
CA PHE A 74 0.56 20.64 -14.12
C PHE A 74 0.00 21.66 -13.12
N VAL A 75 0.87 22.32 -12.36
CA VAL A 75 0.49 23.29 -11.30
C VAL A 75 0.74 24.75 -11.70
N SER A 76 1.45 25.00 -12.80
CA SER A 76 1.72 26.36 -13.28
C SER A 76 0.50 26.99 -13.94
N GLU A 77 0.36 28.30 -13.82
CA GLU A 77 -0.66 29.12 -14.48
C GLU A 77 -0.64 28.99 -16.02
N PHE A 78 0.45 28.45 -16.58
CA PHE A 78 0.52 28.16 -18.01
C PHE A 78 -0.64 27.32 -18.50
N TRP A 79 -1.11 26.38 -17.68
CA TRP A 79 -2.17 25.43 -18.05
C TRP A 79 -3.57 26.05 -18.05
N ASP A 80 -3.73 27.29 -17.54
CA ASP A 80 -4.99 28.04 -17.59
C ASP A 80 -5.40 28.39 -19.05
N CYS A 81 -4.43 28.29 -20.00
CA CYS A 81 -4.69 28.47 -21.42
C CYS A 81 -5.55 27.39 -22.08
N VAL A 82 -5.70 26.22 -21.41
CA VAL A 82 -6.54 25.10 -21.87
C VAL A 82 -7.60 24.79 -20.82
N SER A 83 -8.74 24.24 -21.26
CA SER A 83 -9.74 23.80 -20.27
C SER A 83 -9.21 22.63 -19.47
N GLU A 84 -9.47 22.63 -18.16
CA GLU A 84 -9.06 21.56 -17.24
C GLU A 84 -9.53 20.18 -17.76
N ALA A 85 -10.77 20.07 -18.21
CA ALA A 85 -11.31 18.82 -18.75
C ALA A 85 -10.51 18.33 -19.98
N SER A 86 -10.11 19.25 -20.89
CA SER A 86 -9.34 18.89 -22.08
C SER A 86 -7.94 18.42 -21.70
N LEU A 87 -7.31 19.04 -20.70
CA LEU A 87 -6.00 18.66 -20.21
C LEU A 87 -6.03 17.23 -19.65
N TRP A 88 -6.96 16.92 -18.73
CA TRP A 88 -6.99 15.61 -18.10
C TRP A 88 -7.41 14.49 -19.05
N VAL A 89 -8.30 14.76 -19.99
CA VAL A 89 -8.64 13.82 -21.08
C VAL A 89 -7.44 13.55 -21.98
N CYS A 90 -6.65 14.58 -22.31
CA CYS A 90 -5.41 14.43 -23.07
C CYS A 90 -4.41 13.55 -22.30
N VAL A 91 -4.14 13.85 -21.04
CA VAL A 91 -3.22 13.08 -20.17
C VAL A 91 -3.69 11.62 -20.09
N ALA A 92 -4.97 11.37 -19.82
CA ALA A 92 -5.51 10.01 -19.72
C ALA A 92 -5.30 9.21 -21.01
N ARG A 93 -5.60 9.82 -22.16
CA ARG A 93 -5.41 9.21 -23.48
C ARG A 93 -3.94 8.90 -23.76
N CYS A 94 -3.04 9.86 -23.53
CA CYS A 94 -1.61 9.70 -23.79
C CYS A 94 -0.98 8.62 -22.92
N LEU A 95 -1.44 8.46 -21.67
CA LEU A 95 -0.94 7.46 -20.73
C LEU A 95 -1.72 6.13 -20.79
N GLY A 96 -2.79 6.05 -21.60
CA GLY A 96 -3.61 4.83 -21.78
C GLY A 96 -4.32 4.41 -20.50
N VAL A 97 -4.92 5.38 -19.81
CA VAL A 97 -5.71 5.20 -18.58
C VAL A 97 -7.08 5.87 -18.72
N GLU A 98 -8.01 5.58 -17.81
CA GLU A 98 -9.33 6.20 -17.78
C GLU A 98 -9.48 7.24 -16.66
N ARG A 99 -8.61 7.16 -15.63
CA ARG A 99 -8.68 8.01 -14.44
C ARG A 99 -7.33 8.64 -14.14
N VAL A 100 -7.36 9.92 -13.80
CA VAL A 100 -6.16 10.71 -13.49
C VAL A 100 -6.31 11.31 -12.09
N PHE A 101 -5.29 11.12 -11.27
CA PHE A 101 -5.21 11.66 -9.93
C PHE A 101 -3.87 12.37 -9.73
N ARG A 102 -3.81 13.28 -8.76
CA ARG A 102 -2.58 13.93 -8.32
C ARG A 102 -2.34 13.63 -6.85
N LYS A 103 -1.11 13.28 -6.51
CA LYS A 103 -0.70 12.99 -5.16
C LYS A 103 -0.58 14.29 -4.36
N GLY A 104 -1.22 14.36 -3.21
CA GLY A 104 -1.03 15.39 -2.20
C GLY A 104 -0.16 14.89 -1.04
N GLU A 105 -0.25 15.59 0.07
CA GLU A 105 0.40 15.16 1.32
C GLU A 105 -0.34 13.99 1.96
N VAL A 106 0.30 13.31 2.91
CA VAL A 106 -0.34 12.25 3.71
C VAL A 106 -0.88 12.90 4.98
N ASP A 107 -2.18 12.76 5.24
CA ASP A 107 -2.78 13.29 6.46
C ASP A 107 -2.32 12.49 7.69
N GLY A 108 -1.96 13.21 8.73
CA GLY A 108 -1.53 12.89 10.06
C GLY A 108 -1.70 11.43 10.59
N PRO A 109 -2.33 11.25 11.77
CA PRO A 109 -2.37 9.96 12.48
C PRO A 109 -3.12 8.85 11.74
N THR A 110 -4.16 9.19 10.96
CA THR A 110 -4.97 8.21 10.21
C THR A 110 -4.31 7.73 8.93
N ARG A 111 -3.17 8.33 8.53
CA ARG A 111 -2.43 8.03 7.30
C ARG A 111 -3.31 7.99 6.05
N ARG A 112 -4.36 8.78 6.04
CA ARG A 112 -5.21 8.92 4.87
C ARG A 112 -4.43 9.62 3.77
N PRO A 113 -4.36 9.06 2.55
CA PRO A 113 -3.69 9.72 1.45
C PRO A 113 -4.51 10.95 1.05
N MET A 114 -3.88 12.10 0.92
CA MET A 114 -4.48 13.22 0.21
C MET A 114 -4.22 13.01 -1.27
N ILE A 115 -5.23 12.54 -1.99
CA ILE A 115 -5.19 12.34 -3.44
C ILE A 115 -6.31 13.16 -4.05
N GLU A 116 -5.93 14.04 -4.97
CA GLU A 116 -6.85 14.90 -5.71
C GLU A 116 -7.33 14.17 -6.97
N PRO A 117 -8.64 13.98 -7.15
CA PRO A 117 -9.18 13.45 -8.39
C PRO A 117 -9.22 14.54 -9.47
N LEU A 118 -8.53 14.31 -10.59
CA LEU A 118 -8.48 15.22 -11.74
C LEU A 118 -9.39 14.76 -12.88
N LEU A 119 -9.48 13.45 -13.09
CA LEU A 119 -10.43 12.81 -14.00
C LEU A 119 -10.89 11.49 -13.39
N MET A 120 -12.20 11.33 -13.24
CA MET A 120 -12.80 10.10 -12.72
C MET A 120 -13.91 9.56 -13.63
N ASN A 121 -14.15 8.26 -13.54
CA ASN A 121 -15.29 7.56 -14.09
C ASN A 121 -16.19 7.00 -12.97
N SER A 122 -17.17 6.16 -13.30
CA SER A 122 -18.11 5.55 -12.34
C SER A 122 -17.46 4.62 -11.30
N ARG A 123 -16.21 4.20 -11.49
CA ARG A 123 -15.45 3.36 -10.53
C ARG A 123 -14.93 4.15 -9.33
N GLY A 124 -15.02 5.50 -9.35
CA GLY A 124 -14.52 6.36 -8.26
C GLY A 124 -13.03 6.19 -8.01
N GLY A 125 -12.64 6.04 -6.75
CA GLY A 125 -11.24 5.80 -6.34
C GLY A 125 -10.83 4.32 -6.33
N TRP A 126 -11.76 3.38 -6.52
CA TRP A 126 -11.46 1.95 -6.46
C TRP A 126 -10.56 1.48 -7.60
N ALA A 127 -9.42 0.90 -7.27
CA ALA A 127 -8.46 0.38 -8.24
C ALA A 127 -7.78 -0.90 -7.76
N VAL A 128 -7.28 -1.73 -8.68
CA VAL A 128 -6.67 -3.02 -8.38
C VAL A 128 -5.20 -3.02 -8.78
N ARG A 129 -4.34 -3.21 -7.80
CA ARG A 129 -2.89 -3.35 -7.99
C ARG A 129 -2.49 -4.83 -7.95
N LYS A 130 -1.56 -5.22 -8.83
CA LYS A 130 -0.97 -6.57 -8.79
C LYS A 130 0.47 -6.50 -8.34
N GLU A 131 0.83 -7.29 -7.33
CA GLU A 131 2.21 -7.40 -6.85
C GLU A 131 2.49 -8.83 -6.38
N ASN A 132 3.60 -9.41 -6.83
CA ASN A 132 4.03 -10.78 -6.45
C ASN A 132 2.94 -11.87 -6.64
N GLY A 133 2.07 -11.72 -7.64
CA GLY A 133 0.96 -12.64 -7.90
C GLY A 133 -0.29 -12.41 -7.04
N ILE A 134 -0.29 -11.41 -6.17
CA ILE A 134 -1.42 -11.02 -5.31
C ILE A 134 -2.14 -9.84 -5.95
N ARG A 135 -3.47 -9.81 -5.84
CA ARG A 135 -4.33 -8.70 -6.27
C ARG A 135 -4.78 -7.92 -5.04
N TYR A 136 -4.50 -6.61 -5.04
CA TYR A 136 -4.88 -5.67 -4.00
C TYR A 136 -5.85 -4.64 -4.58
N GLY A 137 -7.15 -4.78 -4.28
CA GLY A 137 -8.17 -3.78 -4.57
C GLY A 137 -8.33 -2.86 -3.36
N TYR A 138 -8.43 -1.56 -3.60
CA TYR A 138 -8.66 -0.56 -2.57
C TYR A 138 -9.10 0.77 -3.17
N ASP A 139 -9.77 1.59 -2.39
CA ASP A 139 -10.03 2.97 -2.75
C ASP A 139 -8.78 3.82 -2.49
N ILE A 140 -8.16 4.31 -3.55
CA ILE A 140 -6.94 5.12 -3.49
C ILE A 140 -7.16 6.48 -2.80
N LEU A 141 -8.40 6.94 -2.67
CA LEU A 141 -8.76 8.16 -1.96
C LEU A 141 -8.87 7.95 -0.44
N GLN A 142 -8.97 6.68 0.00
CA GLN A 142 -9.18 6.33 1.41
C GLN A 142 -8.01 5.53 2.00
N CYS A 143 -7.35 4.69 1.19
CA CYS A 143 -6.30 3.79 1.65
C CYS A 143 -4.97 4.10 0.96
N MET A 144 -3.90 4.05 1.73
CA MET A 144 -2.54 4.32 1.27
C MET A 144 -1.88 3.06 0.70
N TRP A 145 -1.08 3.20 -0.36
CA TRP A 145 -0.18 2.16 -0.83
C TRP A 145 1.28 2.56 -0.64
N SER A 146 2.05 1.71 0.07
CA SER A 146 3.49 1.89 0.24
C SER A 146 4.27 1.00 -0.75
N ALA A 147 4.60 1.52 -1.92
CA ALA A 147 5.36 0.80 -2.95
C ALA A 147 6.73 0.34 -2.43
N GLY A 148 7.39 1.12 -1.55
CA GLY A 148 8.70 0.79 -0.99
C GLY A 148 8.73 -0.43 -0.06
N ASN A 149 7.57 -0.99 0.32
CA ASN A 149 7.49 -2.17 1.18
C ASN A 149 7.43 -3.50 0.38
N VAL A 150 7.64 -3.47 -0.94
CA VAL A 150 7.54 -4.66 -1.82
C VAL A 150 8.42 -5.82 -1.37
N ASN A 151 9.65 -5.54 -0.91
CA ASN A 151 10.57 -6.58 -0.43
C ASN A 151 10.09 -7.21 0.88
N GLU A 152 9.51 -6.42 1.78
CA GLU A 152 8.97 -6.93 3.03
C GLU A 152 7.71 -7.77 2.79
N ARG A 153 6.80 -7.33 1.91
CA ARG A 153 5.66 -8.17 1.51
C ARG A 153 6.10 -9.49 0.90
N ARG A 154 7.16 -9.49 0.08
CA ARG A 154 7.73 -10.74 -0.45
C ARG A 154 8.33 -11.60 0.65
N ARG A 155 9.09 -11.00 1.59
CA ARG A 155 9.68 -11.72 2.72
C ARG A 155 8.61 -12.41 3.58
N MET A 156 7.48 -11.75 3.87
CA MET A 156 6.37 -12.37 4.61
C MET A 156 5.83 -13.63 3.93
N ARG A 157 5.86 -13.69 2.59
CA ARG A 157 5.52 -14.90 1.85
C ARG A 157 6.59 -15.99 1.94
N GLU A 158 7.86 -15.62 2.02
CA GLU A 158 8.98 -16.55 2.02
C GLU A 158 9.24 -17.20 3.39
N ILE A 159 8.90 -16.51 4.48
CA ILE A 159 9.20 -16.98 5.85
C ILE A 159 8.05 -17.74 6.52
N GLY A 160 6.86 -17.74 5.92
CA GLY A 160 5.71 -18.49 6.46
C GLY A 160 5.97 -19.99 6.47
N LYS A 161 5.65 -20.65 7.58
CA LYS A 161 5.85 -22.08 7.76
C LYS A 161 4.51 -22.83 7.69
N ARG A 162 4.59 -24.08 7.27
CA ARG A 162 3.41 -24.95 7.19
C ARG A 162 2.67 -25.05 8.52
N GLY A 163 1.36 -24.78 8.49
CA GLY A 163 0.47 -24.88 9.64
C GLY A 163 0.57 -23.71 10.62
N GLU A 164 1.36 -22.66 10.33
CA GLU A 164 1.48 -21.50 11.22
C GLU A 164 0.15 -20.78 11.41
N ARG A 165 -0.10 -20.35 12.64
CA ARG A 165 -1.17 -19.44 13.05
C ARG A 165 -0.55 -18.06 13.20
N ILE A 166 -1.00 -17.09 12.38
CA ILE A 166 -0.41 -15.78 12.29
C ILE A 166 -1.41 -14.70 12.71
N LEU A 167 -0.95 -13.72 13.47
CA LEU A 167 -1.70 -12.53 13.85
C LEU A 167 -1.07 -11.30 13.18
N ASP A 168 -1.80 -10.64 12.29
CA ASP A 168 -1.45 -9.34 11.72
C ASP A 168 -2.23 -8.25 12.45
N MET A 169 -1.56 -7.53 13.36
CA MET A 169 -2.23 -6.58 14.26
C MET A 169 -2.56 -5.23 13.61
N PHE A 170 -2.05 -4.96 12.40
CA PHE A 170 -2.24 -3.71 11.67
C PHE A 170 -2.38 -4.00 10.17
N ALA A 171 -3.38 -4.80 9.82
CA ALA A 171 -3.48 -5.43 8.52
C ALA A 171 -3.66 -4.45 7.35
N GLY A 172 -4.30 -3.30 7.58
CA GLY A 172 -4.67 -2.40 6.51
C GLY A 172 -5.51 -3.12 5.46
N ILE A 173 -5.15 -2.98 4.21
CA ILE A 173 -5.80 -3.68 3.10
C ILE A 173 -5.28 -5.14 2.93
N GLY A 174 -4.54 -5.67 3.89
CA GLY A 174 -3.93 -7.00 3.86
C GLY A 174 -2.49 -7.02 3.38
N TYR A 175 -1.71 -5.99 3.68
CA TYR A 175 -0.34 -5.84 3.19
C TYR A 175 0.56 -7.02 3.53
N TYR A 176 0.47 -7.55 4.74
CA TYR A 176 1.25 -8.71 5.22
C TYR A 176 0.39 -9.96 5.38
N THR A 177 -0.91 -9.80 5.63
CA THR A 177 -1.92 -10.87 5.68
C THR A 177 -1.91 -11.72 4.41
N LEU A 178 -2.05 -11.09 3.23
CA LEU A 178 -2.15 -11.82 1.96
C LEU A 178 -0.85 -12.55 1.60
N PRO A 179 0.35 -11.92 1.66
CA PRO A 179 1.59 -12.64 1.44
C PRO A 179 1.77 -13.84 2.38
N SER A 180 1.42 -13.71 3.66
CA SER A 180 1.49 -14.80 4.64
C SER A 180 0.57 -15.95 4.26
N LEU A 181 -0.68 -15.67 3.89
CA LEU A 181 -1.65 -16.69 3.43
C LEU A 181 -1.22 -17.38 2.13
N MET A 182 -0.44 -16.70 1.30
CA MET A 182 0.09 -17.25 0.05
C MET A 182 1.41 -18.02 0.20
N ALA A 183 1.98 -18.05 1.42
CA ALA A 183 3.19 -18.82 1.72
C ALA A 183 2.92 -20.33 1.71
N ASP A 184 1.88 -20.77 2.41
CA ASP A 184 1.49 -22.17 2.49
C ASP A 184 -0.05 -22.29 2.66
N PRO A 185 -0.72 -23.27 2.02
CA PRO A 185 -2.18 -23.42 2.07
C PRO A 185 -2.71 -23.84 3.46
N SER A 186 -1.88 -24.26 4.39
CA SER A 186 -2.26 -24.61 5.76
C SER A 186 -2.12 -23.46 6.77
N ILE A 187 -1.58 -22.31 6.37
CA ILE A 187 -1.48 -21.12 7.20
C ILE A 187 -2.87 -20.51 7.42
N THR A 188 -3.13 -20.08 8.65
CA THR A 188 -4.30 -19.29 9.04
C THR A 188 -3.86 -17.94 9.58
N VAL A 189 -4.63 -16.87 9.30
CA VAL A 189 -4.29 -15.51 9.73
C VAL A 189 -5.49 -14.87 10.41
N TRP A 190 -5.27 -14.23 11.55
CA TRP A 190 -6.15 -13.24 12.15
C TRP A 190 -5.61 -11.84 11.79
N SER A 191 -6.48 -10.99 11.27
CA SER A 191 -6.10 -9.69 10.75
C SER A 191 -6.89 -8.59 11.45
N CYS A 192 -6.22 -7.80 12.27
CA CYS A 192 -6.85 -6.68 12.97
C CYS A 192 -6.79 -5.42 12.10
N GLU A 193 -7.92 -4.75 11.97
CA GLU A 193 -8.01 -3.45 11.30
C GLU A 193 -9.19 -2.66 11.88
N TRP A 194 -9.05 -1.35 12.02
CA TRP A 194 -10.05 -0.46 12.58
C TRP A 194 -10.63 0.54 11.56
N ASN A 195 -9.93 0.76 10.45
CA ASN A 195 -10.36 1.68 9.39
C ASN A 195 -11.36 0.99 8.47
N ASP A 196 -12.62 1.44 8.45
CA ASP A 196 -13.71 0.85 7.67
C ASP A 196 -13.36 0.69 6.19
N ALA A 197 -12.71 1.68 5.57
CA ALA A 197 -12.32 1.61 4.16
C ALA A 197 -11.22 0.55 3.91
N ALA A 198 -10.32 0.37 4.87
CA ALA A 198 -9.30 -0.67 4.79
C ALA A 198 -9.91 -2.07 5.05
N ILE A 199 -10.89 -2.18 5.96
CA ILE A 199 -11.64 -3.42 6.20
C ILE A 199 -12.42 -3.85 4.95
N GLU A 200 -13.10 -2.92 4.28
CA GLU A 200 -13.79 -3.20 3.02
C GLU A 200 -12.81 -3.72 1.96
N ALA A 201 -11.68 -3.06 1.81
CA ALA A 201 -10.62 -3.48 0.90
C ALA A 201 -10.04 -4.85 1.30
N LEU A 202 -9.77 -5.10 2.58
CA LEU A 202 -9.25 -6.36 3.08
C LEU A 202 -10.23 -7.52 2.78
N ARG A 203 -11.53 -7.33 3.03
CA ARG A 203 -12.58 -8.32 2.70
C ARG A 203 -12.59 -8.65 1.22
N TRP A 204 -12.55 -7.64 0.36
CA TRP A 204 -12.46 -7.84 -1.08
C TRP A 204 -11.18 -8.58 -1.46
N ASN A 205 -10.06 -8.22 -0.87
CA ASN A 205 -8.75 -8.78 -1.18
C ASN A 205 -8.63 -10.26 -0.80
N ILE A 206 -9.10 -10.67 0.37
CA ILE A 206 -9.08 -12.09 0.78
C ILE A 206 -9.98 -12.93 -0.13
N LYS A 207 -11.11 -12.40 -0.57
CA LYS A 207 -12.01 -13.05 -1.52
C LYS A 207 -11.39 -13.16 -2.90
N GLU A 208 -10.87 -12.07 -3.44
CA GLU A 208 -10.26 -12.01 -4.78
C GLU A 208 -9.04 -12.95 -4.91
N ASN A 209 -8.32 -13.20 -3.82
CA ASN A 209 -7.18 -14.12 -3.78
C ASN A 209 -7.56 -15.54 -3.30
N SER A 210 -8.86 -15.82 -3.08
CA SER A 210 -9.40 -17.14 -2.69
C SER A 210 -8.79 -17.68 -1.39
N VAL A 211 -8.67 -16.84 -0.36
CA VAL A 211 -8.10 -17.19 0.95
C VAL A 211 -9.06 -16.96 2.13
N GLU A 212 -10.37 -16.73 1.86
CA GLU A 212 -11.40 -16.41 2.87
C GLU A 212 -11.49 -17.46 3.98
N SER A 213 -11.40 -18.74 3.63
CA SER A 213 -11.51 -19.84 4.61
C SER A 213 -10.37 -19.90 5.63
N ARG A 214 -9.31 -19.11 5.42
CA ARG A 214 -8.09 -19.12 6.22
C ARG A 214 -7.76 -17.76 6.85
N CYS A 215 -8.63 -16.77 6.68
CA CYS A 215 -8.46 -15.42 7.22
C CYS A 215 -9.67 -15.01 8.06
N THR A 216 -9.42 -14.65 9.31
CA THR A 216 -10.43 -14.05 10.19
C THR A 216 -10.11 -12.58 10.39
N ILE A 217 -11.05 -11.68 10.05
CA ILE A 217 -10.89 -10.25 10.29
C ILE A 217 -11.41 -9.91 11.67
N LEU A 218 -10.58 -9.27 12.48
CA LEU A 218 -10.91 -8.71 13.79
C LEU A 218 -11.05 -7.19 13.62
N GLU A 219 -12.30 -6.73 13.56
CA GLU A 219 -12.60 -5.31 13.30
C GLU A 219 -12.56 -4.51 14.59
N GLY A 220 -11.75 -3.45 14.61
CA GLY A 220 -11.59 -2.56 15.75
C GLY A 220 -10.15 -2.42 16.21
N ASP A 221 -9.99 -1.87 17.40
CA ASP A 221 -8.67 -1.70 18.01
C ASP A 221 -8.05 -3.08 18.34
N CYS A 222 -6.87 -3.34 17.81
CA CYS A 222 -6.19 -4.63 18.01
C CYS A 222 -5.93 -4.94 19.49
N ARG A 223 -5.75 -3.92 20.34
CA ARG A 223 -5.53 -4.10 21.78
C ARG A 223 -6.75 -4.71 22.47
N GLU A 224 -7.94 -4.38 22.00
CA GLU A 224 -9.21 -4.88 22.54
C GLU A 224 -9.62 -6.18 21.87
N THR A 225 -9.56 -6.22 20.53
CA THR A 225 -10.04 -7.37 19.74
C THR A 225 -9.17 -8.62 19.95
N VAL A 226 -7.85 -8.46 20.06
CA VAL A 226 -6.93 -9.59 20.33
C VAL A 226 -7.14 -10.11 21.75
N THR A 227 -7.16 -9.24 22.76
CA THR A 227 -7.32 -9.64 24.15
C THR A 227 -8.65 -10.38 24.38
N SER A 228 -9.74 -9.94 23.76
CA SER A 228 -11.05 -10.57 23.90
C SER A 228 -11.19 -11.91 23.13
N SER A 229 -10.31 -12.16 22.16
CA SER A 229 -10.42 -13.34 21.27
C SER A 229 -9.72 -14.59 21.80
N ASN A 230 -8.96 -14.50 22.89
CA ASN A 230 -8.18 -15.62 23.48
C ASN A 230 -7.40 -16.42 22.41
N LEU A 231 -6.66 -15.71 21.57
CA LEU A 231 -5.89 -16.31 20.48
C LEU A 231 -4.62 -16.97 21.01
N GLU A 232 -4.22 -18.05 20.34
CA GLU A 232 -2.90 -18.64 20.47
C GLU A 232 -2.26 -18.71 19.08
N VAL A 233 -1.23 -17.92 18.84
CA VAL A 233 -0.58 -17.80 17.54
C VAL A 233 0.92 -18.07 17.62
N ASP A 234 1.50 -18.46 16.49
CA ASP A 234 2.91 -18.85 16.38
C ASP A 234 3.75 -17.68 15.84
N ARG A 235 3.09 -16.69 15.22
CA ARG A 235 3.73 -15.52 14.62
C ARG A 235 2.85 -14.30 14.73
N ILE A 236 3.48 -13.14 15.03
CA ILE A 236 2.80 -11.84 15.11
C ILE A 236 3.50 -10.82 14.22
N ILE A 237 2.71 -10.02 13.51
CA ILE A 237 3.19 -8.91 12.68
C ILE A 237 2.68 -7.59 13.29
N LEU A 238 3.61 -6.77 13.78
CA LEU A 238 3.34 -5.43 14.31
C LEU A 238 3.71 -4.40 13.25
N GLY A 239 2.87 -4.27 12.22
CA GLY A 239 3.12 -3.50 10.99
C GLY A 239 2.88 -2.00 11.09
N LEU A 240 2.86 -1.40 12.29
CA LEU A 240 2.60 0.03 12.51
C LEU A 240 3.90 0.84 12.57
N LEU A 241 3.88 2.03 11.95
CA LEU A 241 4.93 3.05 12.07
C LEU A 241 4.34 4.32 12.71
N PRO A 242 5.07 5.11 13.50
CA PRO A 242 6.52 4.99 13.74
C PRO A 242 6.89 3.82 14.64
N ASP A 243 5.98 3.36 15.49
CA ASP A 243 6.17 2.23 16.42
C ASP A 243 4.81 1.60 16.79
N ALA A 244 4.86 0.41 17.38
CA ALA A 244 3.71 -0.35 17.83
C ALA A 244 3.72 -0.63 19.35
N THR A 245 4.41 0.19 20.14
CA THR A 245 4.61 0.01 21.59
C THR A 245 3.31 -0.28 22.32
N SER A 246 2.25 0.47 22.04
CA SER A 246 0.96 0.32 22.70
C SER A 246 0.25 -1.02 22.47
N ALA A 247 0.73 -1.83 21.53
CA ALA A 247 0.13 -3.12 21.19
C ALA A 247 0.97 -4.33 21.64
N VAL A 248 2.13 -4.10 22.26
CA VAL A 248 3.08 -5.16 22.66
C VAL A 248 2.46 -6.11 23.68
N ASP A 249 1.78 -5.60 24.70
CA ASP A 249 1.16 -6.44 25.74
C ASP A 249 0.11 -7.40 25.15
N ALA A 250 -0.76 -6.87 24.26
CA ALA A 250 -1.77 -7.67 23.57
C ALA A 250 -1.11 -8.71 22.63
N ALA A 251 -0.01 -8.33 21.97
CA ALA A 251 0.76 -9.24 21.12
C ALA A 251 1.36 -10.39 21.93
N ILE A 252 2.03 -10.11 23.03
CA ILE A 252 2.64 -11.12 23.90
C ILE A 252 1.57 -12.07 24.47
N GLY A 253 0.43 -11.54 24.91
CA GLY A 253 -0.68 -12.33 25.43
C GLY A 253 -1.32 -13.27 24.39
N ALA A 254 -1.08 -13.05 23.10
CA ALA A 254 -1.59 -13.92 22.04
C ALA A 254 -0.57 -14.98 21.57
N ILE A 255 0.69 -14.91 22.00
CA ILE A 255 1.70 -15.93 21.66
C ILE A 255 1.32 -17.27 22.32
N SER A 256 1.45 -18.36 21.57
CA SER A 256 1.19 -19.70 22.07
C SER A 256 2.20 -20.10 23.16
N GLY A 257 1.78 -20.99 24.08
CA GLY A 257 2.65 -21.51 25.11
C GLY A 257 3.94 -22.19 24.61
N ASN A 258 4.02 -22.50 23.32
CA ASN A 258 5.22 -23.03 22.67
C ASN A 258 6.20 -21.94 22.21
N GLY A 259 5.89 -20.67 22.49
CA GLY A 259 6.64 -19.52 21.98
C GLY A 259 6.28 -19.16 20.55
N GLY A 260 7.04 -18.23 19.96
CA GLY A 260 6.75 -17.77 18.62
C GLY A 260 7.69 -16.67 18.12
N MET A 261 7.30 -16.05 16.99
CA MET A 261 8.06 -15.00 16.34
C MET A 261 7.24 -13.71 16.31
N ILE A 262 7.88 -12.58 16.65
CA ILE A 262 7.31 -11.25 16.44
C ILE A 262 8.12 -10.53 15.36
N HIS A 263 7.44 -9.94 14.38
CA HIS A 263 7.98 -9.00 13.40
C HIS A 263 7.58 -7.59 13.77
N LEU A 264 8.51 -6.84 14.32
CA LEU A 264 8.26 -5.51 14.85
C LEU A 264 8.78 -4.45 13.87
N HIS A 265 7.85 -3.75 13.25
CA HIS A 265 8.16 -2.62 12.37
C HIS A 265 8.38 -1.35 13.17
N GLY A 266 9.29 -0.51 12.71
CA GLY A 266 9.54 0.79 13.34
C GLY A 266 10.52 1.64 12.56
N LEU A 267 10.86 2.78 13.16
CA LEU A 267 11.83 3.72 12.62
C LEU A 267 13.11 3.70 13.47
N ALA A 268 14.24 3.50 12.82
CA ALA A 268 15.55 3.57 13.44
C ALA A 268 16.42 4.63 12.76
N ALA A 269 17.32 5.26 13.53
CA ALA A 269 18.34 6.12 12.95
C ALA A 269 19.23 5.31 12.01
N SER A 270 19.54 5.87 10.84
CA SER A 270 20.28 5.15 9.79
C SER A 270 21.67 4.74 10.30
N GLY A 271 21.91 3.43 10.34
CA GLY A 271 23.15 2.83 10.84
C GLY A 271 23.17 2.52 12.34
N GLU A 272 22.16 2.96 13.13
CA GLU A 272 22.12 2.74 14.60
C GLU A 272 21.10 1.65 15.00
N TYR A 273 21.00 0.60 14.20
CA TYR A 273 19.96 -0.43 14.37
C TYR A 273 20.12 -1.27 15.65
N ASN A 274 21.34 -1.38 16.18
CA ASN A 274 21.61 -2.09 17.44
C ASN A 274 20.89 -1.42 18.62
N HIS A 275 20.90 -0.08 18.66
CA HIS A 275 20.21 0.67 19.71
C HIS A 275 18.69 0.42 19.66
N TYR A 276 18.10 0.47 18.46
CA TYR A 276 16.71 0.13 18.24
C TYR A 276 16.40 -1.29 18.72
N SER A 277 17.21 -2.27 18.33
CA SER A 277 17.05 -3.66 18.74
C SER A 277 17.11 -3.84 20.26
N THR A 278 18.12 -3.26 20.92
CA THR A 278 18.31 -3.39 22.38
C THR A 278 17.13 -2.81 23.16
N ASN A 279 16.62 -1.64 22.75
CA ASN A 279 15.48 -1.01 23.41
C ASN A 279 14.23 -1.90 23.32
N TRP A 280 13.93 -2.40 22.12
CA TRP A 280 12.76 -3.24 21.91
C TRP A 280 12.85 -4.59 22.63
N ILE A 281 14.03 -5.23 22.63
CA ILE A 281 14.22 -6.47 23.38
C ILE A 281 13.99 -6.25 24.87
N SER A 282 14.46 -5.13 25.43
CA SER A 282 14.21 -4.78 26.83
C SER A 282 12.75 -4.55 27.14
N GLU A 283 12.00 -3.87 26.26
CA GLU A 283 10.56 -3.64 26.44
C GLU A 283 9.77 -4.94 26.36
N ILE A 284 10.02 -5.77 25.35
CA ILE A 284 9.33 -7.05 25.20
C ILE A 284 9.64 -7.98 26.37
N GLN A 285 10.91 -8.02 26.84
CA GLN A 285 11.30 -8.83 27.99
C GLN A 285 10.62 -8.35 29.28
N ALA A 286 10.45 -7.05 29.47
CA ALA A 286 9.75 -6.49 30.62
C ALA A 286 8.24 -6.84 30.64
N ALA A 287 7.64 -6.95 29.47
CA ALA A 287 6.24 -7.33 29.28
C ALA A 287 6.00 -8.84 29.27
N SER A 288 7.08 -9.66 29.21
CA SER A 288 7.03 -11.10 29.01
C SER A 288 7.72 -11.86 30.15
N ASN A 289 6.97 -12.39 31.10
CA ASN A 289 7.51 -13.16 32.21
C ASN A 289 7.76 -14.64 31.88
N ASP A 290 7.09 -15.17 30.86
CA ASP A 290 7.05 -16.59 30.55
C ASP A 290 8.03 -17.00 29.43
N TYR A 291 8.70 -16.01 28.82
CA TYR A 291 9.56 -16.23 27.67
C TYR A 291 10.93 -15.56 27.83
N ASP A 292 11.96 -16.25 27.32
CA ASP A 292 13.27 -15.67 27.03
C ASP A 292 13.21 -14.96 25.66
N VAL A 293 13.45 -13.66 25.65
CA VAL A 293 13.31 -12.81 24.46
C VAL A 293 14.64 -12.67 23.75
N ARG A 294 14.76 -13.16 22.53
CA ARG A 294 15.99 -13.13 21.76
C ARG A 294 15.82 -12.43 20.42
N PRO A 295 16.71 -11.45 20.09
CA PRO A 295 16.75 -10.89 18.76
C PRO A 295 17.17 -11.98 17.76
N ALA A 296 16.44 -12.10 16.64
CA ALA A 296 16.83 -12.98 15.54
C ALA A 296 17.57 -12.19 14.46
N THR A 297 16.91 -11.19 13.87
CA THR A 297 17.48 -10.40 12.77
C THR A 297 16.82 -9.04 12.71
N ILE A 298 17.59 -8.02 12.32
CA ILE A 298 17.03 -6.73 11.97
C ILE A 298 17.16 -6.50 10.45
N HIS A 299 16.06 -6.14 9.82
CA HIS A 299 15.97 -5.90 8.38
C HIS A 299 15.75 -4.42 8.10
N ARG A 300 16.61 -3.81 7.29
CA ARG A 300 16.36 -2.50 6.72
C ARG A 300 15.44 -2.63 5.52
N ILE A 301 14.28 -1.99 5.56
CA ILE A 301 13.27 -2.07 4.50
C ILE A 301 13.47 -0.98 3.45
N LYS A 302 13.57 0.27 3.90
CA LYS A 302 13.78 1.44 3.03
C LYS A 302 14.20 2.66 3.84
N SER A 303 14.71 3.68 3.17
CA SER A 303 14.76 5.02 3.75
C SER A 303 13.34 5.56 3.95
N TYR A 304 13.05 6.09 5.12
CA TYR A 304 11.75 6.66 5.48
C TYR A 304 11.76 8.19 5.40
N ALA A 305 12.79 8.80 5.99
CA ALA A 305 13.05 10.23 5.99
C ALA A 305 14.58 10.46 6.03
N PRO A 306 15.08 11.69 5.85
CA PRO A 306 16.50 11.96 6.02
C PRO A 306 17.02 11.45 7.37
N ARG A 307 18.01 10.55 7.34
CA ARG A 307 18.62 9.89 8.50
C ARG A 307 17.72 8.92 9.28
N TRP A 308 16.55 8.55 8.75
CA TRP A 308 15.65 7.57 9.36
C TRP A 308 15.31 6.46 8.36
N ASP A 309 15.46 5.23 8.79
CA ASP A 309 15.10 4.05 8.03
C ASP A 309 13.90 3.33 8.65
N HIS A 310 13.03 2.81 7.80
CA HIS A 310 12.06 1.80 8.18
C HIS A 310 12.79 0.48 8.34
N VAL A 311 12.70 -0.10 9.52
CA VAL A 311 13.29 -1.38 9.88
C VAL A 311 12.24 -2.35 10.38
N VAL A 312 12.57 -3.64 10.32
CA VAL A 312 11.80 -4.72 10.98
C VAL A 312 12.77 -5.51 11.85
N LEU A 313 12.45 -5.61 13.12
CA LEU A 313 13.15 -6.46 14.07
C LEU A 313 12.37 -7.78 14.22
N ASP A 314 13.01 -8.88 13.86
CA ASP A 314 12.50 -10.22 14.14
C ASP A 314 12.94 -10.63 15.54
N VAL A 315 11.99 -11.05 16.39
CA VAL A 315 12.20 -11.40 17.78
C VAL A 315 11.62 -12.78 18.06
N ASN A 316 12.46 -13.68 18.57
CA ASN A 316 12.01 -14.99 19.06
C ASN A 316 11.59 -14.89 20.53
N LEU A 317 10.43 -15.43 20.85
CA LEU A 317 9.94 -15.70 22.19
C LEU A 317 10.09 -17.20 22.46
N ILE A 318 10.98 -17.56 23.38
CA ILE A 318 11.29 -18.96 23.72
C ILE A 318 10.73 -19.23 25.11
N PRO A 319 9.81 -20.19 25.29
CA PRO A 319 9.25 -20.47 26.59
C PRO A 319 10.32 -20.85 27.61
N HIS A 320 10.17 -20.39 28.83
CA HIS A 320 10.94 -20.94 29.94
C HIS A 320 10.48 -22.41 30.12
N HIS A 321 11.37 -23.37 29.89
CA HIS A 321 11.11 -24.73 30.27
C HIS A 321 11.25 -24.83 31.79
N ASP A 322 10.16 -25.10 32.50
CA ASP A 322 10.25 -25.59 33.85
C ASP A 322 11.06 -26.88 33.80
N TYR A 323 12.27 -26.87 34.32
CA TYR A 323 13.02 -28.10 34.56
C TYR A 323 12.31 -28.81 35.71
N GLU A 324 11.30 -29.68 35.39
CA GLU A 324 10.85 -30.70 36.30
C GLU A 324 11.88 -31.84 36.47
#